data_080b3f5efa61a0d55f8f9cc03b8ee5df
#
_entry.id   080b3f5efa61a0d55f8f9cc03b8ee5df
#
_cell.length_a   1.000
_cell.length_b   1.000
_cell.length_c   1.000
_cell.angle_alpha   90.00
_cell.angle_beta   90.00
_cell.angle_gamma   90.00
#
_symmetry.space_group_name_H-M   'P 1'
#
loop_
_entity.id
_entity.type
_entity.pdbx_description
1 polymer ?
#
loop_
_entity_poly.entity_id
_entity_poly.type
_entity_poly.pdbx_seq_one_letter_code
_entity_poly.pdbx_strand_id
1 'polypeptide(L)'
;LVLTSSSASGNYYPVQGSLGGYSSYNSYTGAGYQLRCVREQTTAMPKGRLEGPRAVLIGNSITEVWQGRTDNKTFFSDNDYLPKGISGQTSLQISARFYNDVIVNDPACVVIACGVNDLAENDGQPCSIERVFADIRLMAETGAARGFKVVIGSTPPANRIWWQSEEWNAAHADLGQRVVELNRLLKQYAEERGFVYADYHSALKDDQNGLKLEYSWTPDDRVHPSAAGYAVMEKILKKAVDKALFDPNATDGDGQIDDLDKWEGWE
;
A
#
# COMPACT_ATOMS: atom_id res chain seq x y z
N LEU A 1 -11.73 -14.89 -2.30
CA LEU A 1 -10.82 -15.83 -2.93
C LEU A 1 -10.79 -17.11 -2.11
N VAL A 2 -11.28 -18.21 -2.63
CA VAL A 2 -11.17 -19.53 -1.95
C VAL A 2 -10.00 -20.24 -2.59
N LEU A 3 -8.95 -20.48 -1.81
CA LEU A 3 -7.85 -21.34 -2.22
C LEU A 3 -8.27 -22.79 -1.94
N THR A 4 -8.34 -23.59 -2.96
CA THR A 4 -8.58 -25.05 -2.80
C THR A 4 -7.35 -25.79 -3.27
N SER A 5 -6.84 -26.71 -2.45
CA SER A 5 -5.84 -27.70 -2.90
C SER A 5 -6.55 -28.97 -3.31
N SER A 6 -6.19 -29.56 -4.45
CA SER A 6 -6.59 -30.91 -4.81
C SER A 6 -5.47 -31.87 -4.49
N SER A 7 -5.73 -32.91 -3.71
CA SER A 7 -4.83 -34.03 -3.60
C SER A 7 -5.05 -34.96 -4.80
N ALA A 8 -4.08 -35.82 -5.08
CA ALA A 8 -4.19 -36.86 -6.16
C ALA A 8 -5.40 -37.80 -5.98
N SER A 9 -6.09 -37.76 -4.85
CA SER A 9 -7.31 -38.49 -4.55
C SER A 9 -8.61 -37.74 -4.82
N GLY A 10 -8.54 -36.50 -5.32
CA GLY A 10 -9.73 -35.67 -5.64
C GLY A 10 -10.45 -35.05 -4.45
N ASN A 11 -9.92 -35.14 -3.26
CA ASN A 11 -10.50 -34.49 -2.10
C ASN A 11 -10.11 -32.99 -2.06
N TYR A 12 -11.09 -32.12 -1.89
CA TYR A 12 -10.91 -30.68 -1.76
C TYR A 12 -10.97 -30.30 -0.28
N TYR A 13 -9.94 -29.64 0.20
CA TYR A 13 -9.95 -29.06 1.55
C TYR A 13 -10.05 -27.53 1.42
N PRO A 14 -11.12 -26.92 1.92
CA PRO A 14 -11.18 -25.46 1.99
C PRO A 14 -10.17 -24.96 3.02
N VAL A 15 -9.28 -24.07 2.61
CA VAL A 15 -8.36 -23.40 3.53
C VAL A 15 -9.00 -22.10 3.98
N GLN A 16 -9.59 -22.11 5.17
CA GLN A 16 -9.98 -20.89 5.86
C GLN A 16 -8.85 -20.47 6.79
N GLY A 17 -8.21 -19.34 6.51
CA GLY A 17 -7.17 -18.79 7.37
C GLY A 17 -6.35 -17.72 6.67
N SER A 18 -5.76 -16.82 7.44
CA SER A 18 -4.81 -15.85 6.93
C SER A 18 -3.56 -16.56 6.43
N LEU A 19 -3.01 -16.14 5.31
CA LEU A 19 -1.80 -16.70 4.69
C LEU A 19 -0.52 -16.59 5.57
N GLY A 20 -0.61 -15.96 6.74
CA GLY A 20 0.50 -15.79 7.68
C GLY A 20 0.96 -17.05 8.43
N GLY A 21 0.34 -18.21 8.23
CA GLY A 21 0.65 -19.45 8.95
C GLY A 21 1.36 -20.56 8.17
N TYR A 22 1.79 -20.32 6.95
CA TYR A 22 2.22 -21.38 6.04
C TYR A 22 3.73 -21.70 6.00
N SER A 23 4.51 -21.23 6.94
CA SER A 23 5.94 -21.59 7.02
C SER A 23 6.23 -23.07 7.34
N SER A 24 5.21 -23.87 7.65
CA SER A 24 5.37 -25.29 8.01
C SER A 24 5.08 -26.29 6.88
N TYR A 25 4.73 -25.86 5.67
CA TYR A 25 4.38 -26.76 4.56
C TYR A 25 5.48 -26.95 3.51
N ASN A 26 6.74 -26.92 3.93
CA ASN A 26 7.87 -27.23 3.03
C ASN A 26 7.98 -28.69 2.58
N SER A 27 7.00 -29.56 2.85
CA SER A 27 7.09 -30.99 2.52
C SER A 27 6.30 -31.42 1.28
N TYR A 28 5.63 -30.50 0.58
CA TYR A 28 4.88 -30.82 -0.64
C TYR A 28 5.53 -30.25 -1.90
N THR A 29 6.70 -30.78 -2.26
CA THR A 29 7.28 -30.57 -3.59
C THR A 29 6.40 -31.29 -4.62
N GLY A 30 5.64 -30.54 -5.41
CA GLY A 30 4.85 -31.04 -6.53
C GLY A 30 3.34 -30.82 -6.47
N ALA A 31 2.80 -30.20 -5.44
CA ALA A 31 1.39 -29.83 -5.42
C ALA A 31 1.15 -28.57 -6.26
N GLY A 32 0.53 -28.72 -7.42
CA GLY A 32 0.02 -27.59 -8.19
C GLY A 32 -1.23 -27.03 -7.51
N TYR A 33 -1.23 -25.74 -7.17
CA TYR A 33 -2.42 -25.05 -6.68
C TYR A 33 -3.16 -24.41 -7.84
N GLN A 34 -4.44 -24.76 -8.00
CA GLN A 34 -5.29 -24.06 -8.95
C GLN A 34 -5.94 -22.87 -8.26
N LEU A 35 -5.62 -21.69 -8.73
CA LEU A 35 -6.32 -20.45 -8.34
C LEU A 35 -7.66 -20.42 -9.09
N ARG A 36 -8.77 -20.60 -8.37
CA ARG A 36 -10.10 -20.40 -8.93
C ARG A 36 -10.64 -19.05 -8.44
N CYS A 37 -10.72 -18.09 -9.33
CA CYS A 37 -11.49 -16.87 -9.08
C CYS A 37 -12.97 -17.26 -9.07
N VAL A 38 -13.58 -17.27 -7.90
CA VAL A 38 -15.04 -17.34 -7.79
C VAL A 38 -15.55 -15.93 -7.96
N ARG A 39 -16.24 -15.66 -9.04
CA ARG A 39 -17.02 -14.42 -9.18
C ARG A 39 -18.20 -14.55 -8.21
N GLU A 40 -18.15 -13.80 -7.11
CA GLU A 40 -19.36 -13.59 -6.34
C GLU A 40 -20.41 -12.94 -7.28
N GLN A 41 -21.53 -13.60 -7.46
CA GLN A 41 -22.71 -12.95 -8.04
C GLN A 41 -23.24 -11.99 -6.98
N THR A 42 -22.62 -10.85 -6.84
CA THR A 42 -23.24 -9.76 -6.12
C THR A 42 -24.32 -9.19 -7.02
N THR A 43 -25.56 -9.51 -6.71
CA THR A 43 -26.69 -8.74 -7.15
C THR A 43 -26.46 -7.28 -6.78
N ALA A 44 -26.32 -6.43 -7.79
CA ALA A 44 -26.19 -4.98 -7.71
C ALA A 44 -25.08 -4.48 -6.76
N MET A 45 -24.08 -3.83 -7.31
CA MET A 45 -23.18 -2.96 -6.55
C MET A 45 -24.04 -2.05 -5.65
N PRO A 46 -23.81 -2.00 -4.34
CA PRO A 46 -24.50 -1.04 -3.49
C PRO A 46 -24.24 0.36 -4.05
N LYS A 47 -25.27 1.05 -4.46
CA LYS A 47 -25.20 2.47 -4.74
C LYS A 47 -25.12 3.20 -3.40
N GLY A 48 -23.97 3.71 -3.09
CA GLY A 48 -23.75 4.53 -1.90
C GLY A 48 -23.06 3.76 -0.79
N ARG A 49 -21.88 4.20 -0.49
CA ARG A 49 -21.10 3.80 0.66
C ARG A 49 -21.79 4.27 1.93
N LEU A 50 -22.25 3.37 2.76
CA LEU A 50 -22.99 3.75 3.96
C LEU A 50 -22.26 3.49 5.27
N GLU A 51 -21.19 2.66 5.33
CA GLU A 51 -20.63 2.23 6.63
C GLU A 51 -19.12 1.95 6.65
N GLY A 52 -18.41 2.05 5.53
CA GLY A 52 -16.97 1.79 5.48
C GLY A 52 -16.12 2.99 5.91
N PRO A 53 -14.84 2.79 6.29
CA PRO A 53 -13.93 3.88 6.64
C PRO A 53 -13.70 4.82 5.45
N ARG A 54 -13.35 6.07 5.78
CA ARG A 54 -13.03 7.08 4.77
C ARG A 54 -11.89 6.63 3.87
N ALA A 55 -10.85 6.03 4.45
CA ALA A 55 -9.79 5.38 3.69
C ALA A 55 -9.25 4.13 4.37
N VAL A 56 -8.91 3.11 3.57
CA VAL A 56 -8.05 2.00 4.00
C VAL A 56 -6.65 2.21 3.45
N LEU A 57 -5.66 2.17 4.33
CA LEU A 57 -4.25 2.23 3.96
C LEU A 57 -3.69 0.81 3.94
N ILE A 58 -3.44 0.25 2.77
CA ILE A 58 -2.82 -1.07 2.65
C ILE A 58 -1.33 -0.94 2.32
N GLY A 59 -0.49 -1.65 3.07
CA GLY A 59 0.96 -1.52 2.94
C GLY A 59 1.76 -2.51 3.78
N ASN A 60 3.02 -2.20 3.97
CA ASN A 60 3.99 -3.00 4.73
C ASN A 60 4.22 -2.45 6.15
N SER A 61 5.45 -2.66 6.70
CA SER A 61 5.86 -2.17 8.03
C SER A 61 5.69 -0.67 8.20
N ILE A 62 5.94 0.13 7.16
CA ILE A 62 5.81 1.59 7.23
C ILE A 62 4.36 1.97 7.55
N THR A 63 3.38 1.27 7.01
CA THR A 63 1.96 1.46 7.36
C THR A 63 1.63 0.87 8.72
N GLU A 64 2.17 -0.32 9.07
CA GLU A 64 1.86 -1.00 10.33
C GLU A 64 2.30 -0.21 11.57
N VAL A 65 3.54 0.27 11.56
CA VAL A 65 4.11 0.95 12.74
C VAL A 65 3.75 2.44 12.83
N TRP A 66 3.09 3.00 11.81
CA TRP A 66 2.83 4.44 11.70
C TRP A 66 2.11 4.99 12.93
N GLN A 67 0.95 4.42 13.28
CA GLN A 67 0.17 4.88 14.42
C GLN A 67 0.94 4.83 15.75
N GLY A 68 1.83 3.84 15.90
CA GLY A 68 2.67 3.70 17.09
C GLY A 68 3.82 4.70 17.16
N ARG A 69 4.33 5.15 16.01
CA ARG A 69 5.52 6.01 15.90
C ARG A 69 5.23 7.49 15.71
N THR A 70 4.09 7.84 15.12
CA THR A 70 3.71 9.26 14.98
C THR A 70 3.46 9.90 16.34
N ASP A 71 3.72 11.21 16.46
CA ASP A 71 3.34 12.01 17.64
C ASP A 71 1.84 12.33 17.64
N ASN A 72 1.21 12.40 16.47
CA ASN A 72 -0.22 12.59 16.32
C ASN A 72 -0.99 11.26 16.52
N LYS A 73 -1.22 10.88 17.76
CA LYS A 73 -1.84 9.60 18.13
C LYS A 73 -3.28 9.40 17.64
N THR A 74 -3.97 10.48 17.33
CA THR A 74 -5.36 10.48 16.86
C THR A 74 -5.47 10.64 15.34
N PHE A 75 -4.35 10.75 14.62
CA PHE A 75 -4.35 11.01 13.17
C PHE A 75 -5.27 10.05 12.39
N PHE A 76 -5.19 8.76 12.67
CA PHE A 76 -6.00 7.77 11.97
C PHE A 76 -7.48 7.85 12.36
N SER A 77 -7.79 7.98 13.66
CA SER A 77 -9.17 8.09 14.13
C SER A 77 -9.84 9.39 13.72
N ASP A 78 -9.13 10.52 13.80
CA ASP A 78 -9.67 11.83 13.44
C ASP A 78 -10.02 11.96 11.96
N ASN A 79 -9.32 11.18 11.11
CA ASN A 79 -9.55 11.17 9.67
C ASN A 79 -10.37 9.97 9.18
N ASP A 80 -10.82 9.09 10.08
CA ASP A 80 -11.51 7.83 9.75
C ASP A 80 -10.68 6.98 8.77
N TYR A 81 -9.39 6.81 9.09
CA TYR A 81 -8.46 5.98 8.32
C TYR A 81 -8.21 4.66 9.01
N LEU A 82 -8.26 3.57 8.25
CA LEU A 82 -8.01 2.21 8.73
C LEU A 82 -6.66 1.71 8.19
N PRO A 83 -5.59 1.71 9.01
CA PRO A 83 -4.30 1.18 8.60
C PRO A 83 -4.32 -0.36 8.56
N LYS A 84 -3.86 -0.92 7.44
CA LYS A 84 -3.72 -2.35 7.17
C LYS A 84 -2.30 -2.63 6.67
N GLY A 85 -1.32 -2.33 7.52
CA GLY A 85 0.08 -2.67 7.30
C GLY A 85 0.45 -4.03 7.88
N ILE A 86 1.38 -4.76 7.23
CA ILE A 86 2.03 -5.96 7.80
C ILE A 86 3.52 -5.89 7.46
N SER A 87 4.35 -5.93 8.50
CA SER A 87 5.81 -5.83 8.38
C SER A 87 6.39 -6.94 7.49
N GLY A 88 7.40 -6.56 6.70
CA GLY A 88 8.16 -7.48 5.86
C GLY A 88 7.47 -7.89 4.56
N GLN A 89 6.17 -7.63 4.39
CA GLN A 89 5.44 -8.10 3.21
C GLN A 89 5.86 -7.39 1.93
N THR A 90 6.00 -8.19 0.86
CA THR A 90 6.16 -7.73 -0.53
C THR A 90 4.80 -7.34 -1.14
N SER A 91 4.83 -6.66 -2.29
CA SER A 91 3.61 -6.24 -3.01
C SER A 91 2.71 -7.41 -3.36
N LEU A 92 3.29 -8.57 -3.74
CA LEU A 92 2.54 -9.79 -4.00
C LEU A 92 1.81 -10.31 -2.76
N GLN A 93 2.49 -10.34 -1.60
CA GLN A 93 1.88 -10.78 -0.34
C GLN A 93 0.77 -9.81 0.12
N ILE A 94 0.96 -8.51 -0.10
CA ILE A 94 -0.04 -7.48 0.17
C ILE A 94 -1.25 -7.65 -0.76
N SER A 95 -1.03 -7.92 -2.04
CA SER A 95 -2.11 -8.15 -3.01
C SER A 95 -2.97 -9.37 -2.66
N ALA A 96 -2.35 -10.42 -2.09
CA ALA A 96 -3.06 -11.63 -1.69
C ALA A 96 -4.10 -11.41 -0.58
N ARG A 97 -3.90 -10.40 0.27
CA ARG A 97 -4.85 -10.04 1.35
C ARG A 97 -5.74 -8.83 1.02
N PHE A 98 -5.64 -8.29 -0.19
CA PHE A 98 -6.39 -7.10 -0.60
C PHE A 98 -7.91 -7.27 -0.43
N TYR A 99 -8.45 -8.46 -0.71
CA TYR A 99 -9.86 -8.73 -0.51
C TYR A 99 -10.29 -8.57 0.95
N ASN A 100 -9.61 -9.23 1.88
CA ASN A 100 -9.98 -9.22 3.29
C ASN A 100 -9.74 -7.86 3.96
N ASP A 101 -8.67 -7.17 3.56
CA ASP A 101 -8.24 -5.95 4.24
C ASP A 101 -8.82 -4.68 3.61
N VAL A 102 -9.20 -4.72 2.32
CA VAL A 102 -9.74 -3.56 1.61
C VAL A 102 -11.19 -3.80 1.19
N ILE A 103 -11.44 -4.85 0.38
CA ILE A 103 -12.76 -5.03 -0.23
C ILE A 103 -13.85 -5.26 0.82
N VAL A 104 -13.59 -6.08 1.85
CA VAL A 104 -14.51 -6.36 2.94
C VAL A 104 -14.83 -5.12 3.79
N ASN A 105 -13.88 -4.20 3.90
CA ASN A 105 -14.06 -2.96 4.66
C ASN A 105 -14.79 -1.85 3.86
N ASP A 106 -15.02 -2.04 2.58
CA ASP A 106 -15.79 -1.15 1.69
C ASP A 106 -15.45 0.36 1.86
N PRO A 107 -14.16 0.77 1.72
CA PRO A 107 -13.77 2.16 1.98
C PRO A 107 -14.22 3.11 0.86
N ALA A 108 -14.26 4.43 1.15
CA ALA A 108 -14.38 5.44 0.10
C ALA A 108 -13.12 5.49 -0.76
N CYS A 109 -11.98 5.34 -0.14
CA CYS A 109 -10.66 5.46 -0.76
C CYS A 109 -9.77 4.31 -0.32
N VAL A 110 -8.96 3.79 -1.22
CA VAL A 110 -7.85 2.91 -0.88
C VAL A 110 -6.53 3.63 -1.15
N VAL A 111 -5.63 3.60 -0.18
CA VAL A 111 -4.25 4.08 -0.28
C VAL A 111 -3.32 2.89 -0.35
N ILE A 112 -2.55 2.76 -1.41
CA ILE A 112 -1.63 1.64 -1.64
C ILE A 112 -0.20 2.17 -1.56
N ALA A 113 0.59 1.70 -0.58
CA ALA A 113 1.98 2.12 -0.40
C ALA A 113 2.85 0.92 -0.01
N CYS A 114 3.68 0.43 -0.94
CA CYS A 114 4.58 -0.70 -0.75
C CYS A 114 5.71 -0.67 -1.79
N GLY A 115 6.54 -1.72 -1.83
CA GLY A 115 7.57 -1.93 -2.85
C GLY A 115 8.99 -2.02 -2.29
N VAL A 116 9.30 -1.42 -1.13
CA VAL A 116 10.65 -1.49 -0.56
C VAL A 116 11.09 -2.91 -0.22
N ASN A 117 10.16 -3.74 0.30
CA ASN A 117 10.45 -5.13 0.68
C ASN A 117 10.66 -6.03 -0.53
N ASP A 118 10.03 -5.72 -1.64
CA ASP A 118 10.25 -6.37 -2.93
C ASP A 118 11.69 -6.10 -3.42
N LEU A 119 12.05 -4.81 -3.44
CA LEU A 119 13.37 -4.36 -3.86
C LEU A 119 14.48 -4.81 -2.89
N ALA A 120 14.13 -5.07 -1.62
CA ALA A 120 14.99 -5.65 -0.60
C ALA A 120 15.02 -7.19 -0.63
N GLU A 121 14.30 -7.84 -1.56
CA GLU A 121 14.26 -9.29 -1.73
C GLU A 121 13.82 -10.05 -0.45
N ASN A 122 12.84 -9.50 0.28
CA ASN A 122 12.39 -10.08 1.55
C ASN A 122 11.77 -11.48 1.42
N ASP A 123 11.35 -11.88 0.25
CA ASP A 123 10.87 -13.24 -0.05
C ASP A 123 12.01 -14.20 -0.49
N GLY A 124 13.25 -13.70 -0.48
CA GLY A 124 14.44 -14.45 -0.88
C GLY A 124 14.60 -14.60 -2.40
N GLN A 125 13.86 -13.83 -3.19
CA GLN A 125 13.92 -13.85 -4.64
C GLN A 125 14.20 -12.46 -5.20
N PRO A 126 15.06 -12.31 -6.22
CA PRO A 126 15.21 -11.08 -6.96
C PRO A 126 13.87 -10.64 -7.56
N CYS A 127 13.54 -9.36 -7.38
CA CYS A 127 12.29 -8.80 -7.88
C CYS A 127 12.56 -7.65 -8.85
N SER A 128 11.96 -7.71 -10.05
CA SER A 128 12.06 -6.59 -11.00
C SER A 128 11.10 -5.47 -10.63
N ILE A 129 11.42 -4.25 -11.03
CA ILE A 129 10.58 -3.06 -10.83
C ILE A 129 9.20 -3.25 -11.50
N GLU A 130 9.19 -3.86 -12.69
CA GLU A 130 7.97 -4.11 -13.46
C GLU A 130 7.02 -5.06 -12.72
N ARG A 131 7.55 -6.03 -11.97
CA ARG A 131 6.74 -6.94 -11.17
C ARG A 131 6.10 -6.21 -10.00
N VAL A 132 6.87 -5.44 -9.24
CA VAL A 132 6.35 -4.61 -8.15
C VAL A 132 5.26 -3.67 -8.66
N PHE A 133 5.53 -3.01 -9.78
CA PHE A 133 4.57 -2.15 -10.45
C PHE A 133 3.29 -2.89 -10.85
N ALA A 134 3.41 -4.11 -11.41
CA ALA A 134 2.26 -4.91 -11.81
C ALA A 134 1.38 -5.32 -10.61
N ASP A 135 1.97 -5.68 -9.48
CA ASP A 135 1.24 -6.04 -8.27
C ASP A 135 0.50 -4.83 -7.68
N ILE A 136 1.14 -3.66 -7.64
CA ILE A 136 0.50 -2.41 -7.20
C ILE A 136 -0.64 -2.01 -8.14
N ARG A 137 -0.41 -2.10 -9.45
CA ARG A 137 -1.44 -1.85 -10.46
C ARG A 137 -2.63 -2.79 -10.32
N LEU A 138 -2.40 -4.09 -10.06
CA LEU A 138 -3.49 -5.04 -9.83
C LEU A 138 -4.38 -4.62 -8.65
N MET A 139 -3.79 -4.21 -7.54
CA MET A 139 -4.54 -3.70 -6.37
C MET A 139 -5.32 -2.43 -6.72
N ALA A 140 -4.69 -1.49 -7.40
CA ALA A 140 -5.31 -0.23 -7.80
C ALA A 140 -6.51 -0.44 -8.74
N GLU A 141 -6.35 -1.28 -9.78
CA GLU A 141 -7.45 -1.60 -10.70
C GLU A 141 -8.57 -2.39 -10.00
N THR A 142 -8.22 -3.27 -9.07
CA THR A 142 -9.22 -4.01 -8.28
C THR A 142 -10.04 -3.05 -7.41
N GLY A 143 -9.40 -2.09 -6.75
CA GLY A 143 -10.09 -1.06 -5.96
C GLY A 143 -10.97 -0.17 -6.82
N ALA A 144 -10.44 0.33 -7.94
CA ALA A 144 -11.18 1.17 -8.89
C ALA A 144 -12.41 0.44 -9.49
N ALA A 145 -12.26 -0.84 -9.83
CA ALA A 145 -13.37 -1.67 -10.32
C ALA A 145 -14.47 -1.89 -9.28
N ARG A 146 -14.17 -1.72 -7.98
CA ARG A 146 -15.13 -1.73 -6.88
C ARG A 146 -15.75 -0.35 -6.61
N GLY A 147 -15.32 0.67 -7.34
CA GLY A 147 -15.81 2.04 -7.18
C GLY A 147 -15.08 2.85 -6.11
N PHE A 148 -14.02 2.31 -5.51
CA PHE A 148 -13.20 3.06 -4.57
C PHE A 148 -12.37 4.12 -5.30
N LYS A 149 -12.20 5.27 -4.67
CA LYS A 149 -11.15 6.20 -5.08
C LYS A 149 -9.79 5.59 -4.77
N VAL A 150 -8.79 5.88 -5.59
CA VAL A 150 -7.47 5.27 -5.45
C VAL A 150 -6.41 6.35 -5.25
N VAL A 151 -5.62 6.17 -4.20
CA VAL A 151 -4.40 6.92 -3.95
C VAL A 151 -3.22 5.95 -4.05
N ILE A 152 -2.24 6.28 -4.88
CA ILE A 152 -0.98 5.54 -4.97
C ILE A 152 0.08 6.32 -4.19
N GLY A 153 0.52 5.78 -3.06
CA GLY A 153 1.65 6.32 -2.32
C GLY A 153 2.97 5.91 -2.97
N SER A 154 3.88 6.86 -3.11
CA SER A 154 5.24 6.49 -3.51
C SER A 154 5.88 5.56 -2.48
N THR A 155 6.73 4.65 -2.93
CA THR A 155 7.67 3.96 -2.04
C THR A 155 8.59 5.00 -1.40
N PRO A 156 8.64 5.12 -0.06
CA PRO A 156 9.55 6.04 0.61
C PRO A 156 11.02 5.80 0.23
N PRO A 157 11.89 6.81 0.37
CA PRO A 157 13.27 6.69 -0.05
C PRO A 157 14.01 5.62 0.76
N ALA A 158 14.80 4.80 0.07
CA ALA A 158 15.71 3.83 0.66
C ALA A 158 16.85 3.57 -0.30
N ASN A 159 18.09 3.75 0.15
CA ASN A 159 19.28 3.44 -0.62
C ASN A 159 20.18 2.39 0.05
N ARG A 160 19.75 1.90 1.20
CA ARG A 160 20.40 0.84 1.98
C ARG A 160 19.34 0.14 2.84
N ILE A 161 19.49 -1.16 3.00
CA ILE A 161 18.58 -2.01 3.79
C ILE A 161 19.34 -2.52 5.02
N TRP A 162 18.95 -2.08 6.22
CA TRP A 162 19.66 -2.37 7.46
C TRP A 162 19.57 -3.84 7.90
N TRP A 163 18.55 -4.59 7.44
CA TRP A 163 18.40 -6.02 7.75
C TRP A 163 19.04 -6.94 6.71
N GLN A 164 19.63 -6.39 5.66
CA GLN A 164 20.42 -7.14 4.68
C GLN A 164 21.93 -7.06 5.02
N SER A 165 22.71 -8.01 4.52
CA SER A 165 24.15 -8.01 4.74
C SER A 165 24.86 -6.86 4.01
N GLU A 166 26.09 -6.56 4.42
CA GLU A 166 26.93 -5.57 3.73
C GLU A 166 27.19 -5.96 2.28
N GLU A 167 27.41 -7.26 2.03
CA GLU A 167 27.64 -7.79 0.69
C GLU A 167 26.40 -7.60 -0.18
N TRP A 168 25.21 -7.84 0.38
CA TRP A 168 23.96 -7.57 -0.32
C TRP A 168 23.81 -6.09 -0.64
N ASN A 169 24.02 -5.21 0.32
CA ASN A 169 23.92 -3.77 0.11
C ASN A 169 24.95 -3.26 -0.90
N ALA A 170 26.17 -3.83 -0.92
CA ALA A 170 27.18 -3.48 -1.91
C ALA A 170 26.80 -3.96 -3.33
N ALA A 171 26.18 -5.12 -3.44
CA ALA A 171 25.68 -5.65 -4.71
C ALA A 171 24.45 -4.87 -5.23
N HIS A 172 23.71 -4.19 -4.34
CA HIS A 172 22.50 -3.41 -4.65
C HIS A 172 22.70 -1.91 -4.41
N ALA A 173 23.88 -1.39 -4.71
CA ALA A 173 24.19 0.04 -4.56
C ALA A 173 23.30 0.96 -5.41
N ASP A 174 22.58 0.43 -6.36
CA ASP A 174 21.58 1.10 -7.20
C ASP A 174 20.17 1.14 -6.59
N LEU A 175 19.95 0.61 -5.37
CA LEU A 175 18.64 0.50 -4.74
C LEU A 175 17.87 1.83 -4.74
N GLY A 176 18.54 2.93 -4.39
CA GLY A 176 17.93 4.25 -4.41
C GLY A 176 17.40 4.66 -5.80
N GLN A 177 18.12 4.30 -6.86
CA GLN A 177 17.69 4.55 -8.24
C GLN A 177 16.54 3.64 -8.65
N ARG A 178 16.53 2.40 -8.19
CA ARG A 178 15.40 1.47 -8.41
C ARG A 178 14.12 1.97 -7.74
N VAL A 179 14.22 2.53 -6.54
CA VAL A 179 13.08 3.18 -5.87
C VAL A 179 12.59 4.39 -6.67
N VAL A 180 13.49 5.23 -7.18
CA VAL A 180 13.14 6.38 -8.03
C VAL A 180 12.42 5.93 -9.30
N GLU A 181 12.91 4.89 -9.96
CA GLU A 181 12.30 4.37 -11.20
C GLU A 181 10.93 3.74 -10.94
N LEU A 182 10.75 2.97 -9.86
CA LEU A 182 9.44 2.46 -9.45
C LEU A 182 8.46 3.63 -9.24
N ASN A 183 8.88 4.65 -8.50
CA ASN A 183 8.05 5.82 -8.22
C ASN A 183 7.70 6.61 -9.47
N ARG A 184 8.60 6.70 -10.45
CA ARG A 184 8.32 7.30 -11.76
C ARG A 184 7.20 6.56 -12.48
N LEU A 185 7.24 5.22 -12.52
CA LEU A 185 6.20 4.40 -13.12
C LEU A 185 4.86 4.54 -12.39
N LEU A 186 4.89 4.52 -11.06
CA LEU A 186 3.68 4.68 -10.22
C LEU A 186 3.03 6.05 -10.43
N LYS A 187 3.83 7.12 -10.50
CA LYS A 187 3.34 8.48 -10.75
C LYS A 187 2.71 8.60 -12.12
N GLN A 188 3.42 8.16 -13.16
CA GLN A 188 2.90 8.18 -14.53
C GLN A 188 1.59 7.41 -14.64
N TYR A 189 1.53 6.21 -14.07
CA TYR A 189 0.32 5.39 -14.06
C TYR A 189 -0.84 6.06 -13.32
N ALA A 190 -0.58 6.68 -12.17
CA ALA A 190 -1.61 7.41 -11.44
C ALA A 190 -2.19 8.55 -12.30
N GLU A 191 -1.33 9.32 -12.97
CA GLU A 191 -1.73 10.39 -13.88
C GLU A 191 -2.58 9.87 -15.06
N GLU A 192 -2.14 8.79 -15.71
CA GLU A 192 -2.85 8.16 -16.83
C GLU A 192 -4.24 7.63 -16.45
N ARG A 193 -4.39 7.18 -15.19
CA ARG A 193 -5.64 6.61 -14.69
C ARG A 193 -6.55 7.64 -13.99
N GLY A 194 -6.08 8.86 -13.78
CA GLY A 194 -6.77 9.85 -12.96
C GLY A 194 -6.83 9.49 -11.49
N PHE A 195 -5.87 8.68 -11.00
CA PHE A 195 -5.66 8.40 -9.60
C PHE A 195 -4.83 9.50 -8.95
N VAL A 196 -4.91 9.63 -7.64
CA VAL A 196 -4.07 10.58 -6.92
C VAL A 196 -2.74 9.93 -6.53
N TYR A 197 -1.65 10.64 -6.75
CA TYR A 197 -0.31 10.23 -6.33
C TYR A 197 0.10 10.98 -5.06
N ALA A 198 0.46 10.24 -4.00
CA ALA A 198 0.96 10.78 -2.74
C ALA A 198 2.48 10.67 -2.71
N ASP A 199 3.19 11.78 -2.92
CA ASP A 199 4.65 11.81 -3.07
C ASP A 199 5.39 11.90 -1.73
N TYR A 200 5.48 10.81 -1.00
CA TYR A 200 6.31 10.72 0.21
C TYR A 200 7.80 10.77 -0.10
N HIS A 201 8.21 10.18 -1.24
CA HIS A 201 9.61 10.05 -1.61
C HIS A 201 10.29 11.40 -1.74
N SER A 202 9.75 12.29 -2.55
CA SER A 202 10.36 13.62 -2.79
C SER A 202 10.47 14.45 -1.53
N ALA A 203 9.52 14.31 -0.60
CA ALA A 203 9.51 15.06 0.65
C ALA A 203 10.55 14.55 1.67
N LEU A 204 10.85 13.24 1.63
CA LEU A 204 11.65 12.58 2.66
C LEU A 204 13.08 12.24 2.22
N LYS A 205 13.41 12.30 0.92
CA LYS A 205 14.70 11.86 0.39
C LYS A 205 15.84 12.83 0.67
N ASP A 206 17.04 12.30 0.88
CA ASP A 206 18.29 13.03 0.79
C ASP A 206 18.81 13.11 -0.67
N ASP A 207 20.00 13.69 -0.85
CA ASP A 207 20.63 13.85 -2.17
C ASP A 207 21.08 12.53 -2.81
N GLN A 208 21.11 11.44 -2.04
CA GLN A 208 21.48 10.09 -2.50
C GLN A 208 20.27 9.16 -2.64
N ASN A 209 19.06 9.72 -2.65
CA ASN A 209 17.80 8.98 -2.68
C ASN A 209 17.58 8.02 -1.50
N GLY A 210 18.27 8.24 -0.39
CA GLY A 210 18.01 7.59 0.90
C GLY A 210 17.04 8.42 1.74
N LEU A 211 16.51 7.81 2.79
CA LEU A 211 15.70 8.54 3.77
C LEU A 211 16.59 9.53 4.54
N LYS A 212 16.20 10.81 4.62
CA LYS A 212 16.95 11.80 5.41
C LYS A 212 17.11 11.34 6.85
N LEU A 213 18.29 11.61 7.42
CA LEU A 213 18.59 11.19 8.80
C LEU A 213 17.61 11.76 9.82
N GLU A 214 17.18 12.99 9.65
CA GLU A 214 16.18 13.66 10.52
C GLU A 214 14.80 12.99 10.49
N TYR A 215 14.48 12.28 9.40
CA TYR A 215 13.23 11.55 9.21
C TYR A 215 13.38 10.05 9.46
N SER A 216 14.59 9.56 9.76
CA SER A 216 14.87 8.14 9.98
C SER A 216 14.52 7.73 11.40
N TRP A 217 14.06 6.50 11.58
CA TRP A 217 13.74 5.94 12.90
C TRP A 217 14.97 5.88 13.82
N THR A 218 16.09 5.41 13.27
CA THR A 218 17.41 5.46 13.90
C THR A 218 18.46 5.82 12.84
N PRO A 219 19.69 6.18 13.23
CA PRO A 219 20.76 6.43 12.26
C PRO A 219 21.04 5.24 11.33
N ASP A 220 20.82 4.02 11.81
CA ASP A 220 21.03 2.78 11.04
C ASP A 220 19.80 2.35 10.25
N ASP A 221 18.60 2.54 10.82
CA ASP A 221 17.32 2.26 10.14
C ASP A 221 16.86 3.47 9.32
N ARG A 222 17.39 3.57 8.13
CA ARG A 222 17.04 4.61 7.16
C ARG A 222 15.98 4.17 6.14
N VAL A 223 15.12 3.24 6.55
CA VAL A 223 13.96 2.78 5.77
C VAL A 223 12.66 3.21 6.43
N HIS A 224 12.58 3.06 7.75
CA HIS A 224 11.37 3.38 8.50
C HIS A 224 11.39 4.84 8.98
N PRO A 225 10.29 5.59 8.77
CA PRO A 225 10.21 6.97 9.23
C PRO A 225 10.18 7.10 10.76
N SER A 226 10.79 8.18 11.26
CA SER A 226 10.61 8.70 12.61
C SER A 226 9.26 9.41 12.77
N ALA A 227 8.94 9.89 13.98
CA ALA A 227 7.78 10.74 14.21
C ALA A 227 7.76 11.98 13.29
N ALA A 228 8.93 12.62 13.09
CA ALA A 228 9.06 13.76 12.18
C ALA A 228 8.80 13.37 10.71
N GLY A 229 9.30 12.19 10.29
CA GLY A 229 9.01 11.66 8.95
C GLY A 229 7.52 11.36 8.76
N TYR A 230 6.88 10.75 9.74
CA TYR A 230 5.43 10.51 9.68
C TYR A 230 4.62 11.79 9.68
N ALA A 231 5.02 12.84 10.42
CA ALA A 231 4.33 14.12 10.38
C ALA A 231 4.33 14.77 8.98
N VAL A 232 5.40 14.56 8.19
CA VAL A 232 5.43 14.95 6.77
C VAL A 232 4.48 14.09 5.94
N MET A 233 4.53 12.77 6.14
CA MET A 233 3.67 11.83 5.40
C MET A 233 2.18 12.05 5.69
N GLU A 234 1.80 12.40 6.92
CA GLU A 234 0.42 12.69 7.33
C GLU A 234 -0.19 13.83 6.54
N LYS A 235 0.56 14.92 6.36
CA LYS A 235 0.12 16.08 5.57
C LYS A 235 -0.11 15.70 4.10
N ILE A 236 0.82 14.93 3.53
CA ILE A 236 0.73 14.46 2.15
C ILE A 236 -0.44 13.49 1.98
N LEU A 237 -0.58 12.54 2.92
CA LEU A 237 -1.66 11.54 2.89
C LEU A 237 -3.03 12.20 2.97
N LYS A 238 -3.22 13.10 3.96
CA LYS A 238 -4.50 13.80 4.15
C LYS A 238 -4.87 14.55 2.87
N LYS A 239 -3.95 15.36 2.34
CA LYS A 239 -4.16 16.10 1.09
C LYS A 239 -4.51 15.17 -0.08
N ALA A 240 -3.84 14.03 -0.20
CA ALA A 240 -4.09 13.09 -1.28
C ALA A 240 -5.46 12.41 -1.17
N VAL A 241 -5.88 12.01 0.04
CA VAL A 241 -7.20 11.40 0.27
C VAL A 241 -8.31 12.43 0.06
N ASP A 242 -8.15 13.65 0.60
CA ASP A 242 -9.10 14.75 0.40
C ASP A 242 -9.30 15.03 -1.10
N LYS A 243 -8.20 15.15 -1.84
CA LYS A 243 -8.24 15.33 -3.31
C LYS A 243 -8.93 14.17 -4.03
N ALA A 244 -8.69 12.93 -3.62
CA ALA A 244 -9.28 11.75 -4.26
C ALA A 244 -10.79 11.69 -4.02
N LEU A 245 -11.25 12.14 -2.86
CA LEU A 245 -12.66 12.12 -2.45
C LEU A 245 -13.43 13.38 -2.84
N PHE A 246 -12.73 14.40 -3.32
CA PHE A 246 -13.38 15.63 -3.74
C PHE A 246 -14.38 15.39 -4.86
N ASP A 247 -15.60 15.86 -4.68
CA ASP A 247 -16.64 15.88 -5.70
C ASP A 247 -17.06 17.34 -5.95
N PRO A 248 -16.72 17.91 -7.11
CA PRO A 248 -17.04 19.31 -7.42
C PRO A 248 -18.55 19.55 -7.55
N ASN A 249 -19.38 18.50 -7.54
CA ASN A 249 -20.83 18.60 -7.58
C ASN A 249 -21.48 18.33 -6.22
N ALA A 250 -20.69 17.91 -5.21
CA ALA A 250 -21.21 17.78 -3.85
C ALA A 250 -21.43 19.16 -3.22
N THR A 251 -22.33 19.22 -2.26
CA THR A 251 -22.49 20.40 -1.40
C THR A 251 -22.02 20.04 0.01
N ASP A 252 -21.39 20.96 0.69
CA ASP A 252 -20.91 20.83 2.06
C ASP A 252 -22.02 20.81 3.14
N GLY A 253 -23.26 20.67 2.72
CA GLY A 253 -24.44 20.68 3.59
C GLY A 253 -25.03 22.06 3.83
N ASP A 254 -24.37 23.13 3.37
CA ASP A 254 -24.90 24.50 3.35
C ASP A 254 -25.60 24.86 2.03
N GLY A 255 -25.61 23.92 1.08
CA GLY A 255 -26.20 24.07 -0.25
C GLY A 255 -25.27 24.73 -1.28
N GLN A 256 -24.00 24.94 -0.93
CA GLN A 256 -22.97 25.44 -1.84
C GLN A 256 -22.13 24.29 -2.40
N ILE A 257 -21.60 24.47 -3.61
CA ILE A 257 -20.70 23.51 -4.23
C ILE A 257 -19.37 23.50 -3.47
N ASP A 258 -18.87 22.30 -3.17
CA ASP A 258 -17.55 22.13 -2.58
C ASP A 258 -16.47 22.83 -3.42
N ASP A 259 -15.69 23.70 -2.78
CA ASP A 259 -14.62 24.48 -3.39
C ASP A 259 -13.26 24.02 -2.83
N LEU A 260 -12.44 23.42 -3.67
CA LEU A 260 -11.11 22.96 -3.30
C LEU A 260 -10.21 24.09 -2.78
N ASP A 261 -10.41 25.31 -3.25
CA ASP A 261 -9.61 26.47 -2.87
C ASP A 261 -9.93 26.99 -1.45
N LYS A 262 -11.08 26.57 -0.90
CA LYS A 262 -11.47 26.85 0.49
C LYS A 262 -10.88 25.87 1.51
N TRP A 263 -10.30 24.78 1.05
CA TRP A 263 -9.69 23.80 1.93
C TRP A 263 -8.29 24.28 2.33
N GLU A 264 -8.17 24.76 3.56
CA GLU A 264 -6.91 25.25 4.12
C GLU A 264 -5.79 24.21 3.97
N GLY A 265 -4.68 24.59 3.34
CA GLY A 265 -3.46 23.77 3.23
C GLY A 265 -3.14 23.24 1.83
N TRP A 266 -3.70 23.85 0.77
CA TRP A 266 -3.37 23.48 -0.62
C TRP A 266 -2.18 24.25 -1.21
N GLU A 267 -1.58 25.22 -0.46
CA GLU A 267 -0.34 25.91 -0.84
C GLU A 267 0.93 25.17 -0.38
#